data_c946c155ac4f21fae03b5707b0152186
#
_entry.id   c946c155ac4f21fae03b5707b0152186
#
_cell.length_a   1.000
_cell.length_b   1.000
_cell.length_c   1.000
_cell.angle_alpha   90.00
_cell.angle_beta   90.00
_cell.angle_gamma   90.00
#
_symmetry.space_group_name_H-M   'P 1'
#
loop_
_entity.id
_entity.type
_entity.pdbx_description
1 polymer ?
#
loop_
_entity_poly.entity_id
_entity_poly.type
_entity_poly.pdbx_seq_one_letter_code
_entity_poly.pdbx_strand_id
1 'polypeptide(L)'
;MPPQMDYFYHESRVPSACGLTREDELDPDVISCMLVGDGAVGKTSMIISYISNGYPAEYQQTGFDVFSGQVQVEGSPVKIQLLDTAGQEEFDEFRALSYAHADVFLLCFSMVDPDSFHNITKKWVPAIRAHNASSPIILVGTQLDRLLDVNVLINLDKCKVKPVLSSRARSLADKIRATDYIECSSLTQKNLKEAFDAAIFAAIKNKRRKGKKRRFSDRRTKAFSRCSWKKFFCFI
;
A
#
# COMPACT_ATOMS: atom_id res chain seq x y z
N MET A 1 4.74 -5.37 26.11
CA MET A 1 4.72 -3.99 25.58
C MET A 1 4.80 -4.10 24.06
N PRO A 2 3.89 -3.51 23.31
CA PRO A 2 4.01 -3.50 21.84
C PRO A 2 5.23 -2.63 21.46
N PRO A 3 5.92 -2.94 20.35
CA PRO A 3 7.05 -2.15 19.89
C PRO A 3 6.55 -0.73 19.60
N GLN A 4 7.20 0.25 20.22
CA GLN A 4 6.96 1.66 19.95
C GLN A 4 7.30 1.94 18.49
N MET A 5 6.31 2.37 17.71
CA MET A 5 6.55 3.06 16.45
C MET A 5 7.12 4.42 16.79
N ASP A 6 8.36 4.66 16.39
CA ASP A 6 9.00 5.95 16.57
C ASP A 6 8.40 6.94 15.57
N TYR A 7 7.56 7.85 16.05
CA TYR A 7 7.10 9.10 15.43
C TYR A 7 6.70 9.10 13.95
N PHE A 8 5.38 9.24 13.71
CA PHE A 8 4.83 9.66 12.44
C PHE A 8 4.42 11.14 12.49
N TYR A 9 4.77 11.90 11.46
CA TYR A 9 4.32 13.27 11.24
C TYR A 9 3.30 13.27 10.11
N HIS A 10 2.20 13.99 10.30
CA HIS A 10 1.20 14.25 9.27
C HIS A 10 1.49 15.59 8.61
N GLU A 11 1.72 15.59 7.31
CA GLU A 11 1.75 16.78 6.47
C GLU A 11 0.57 16.72 5.50
N SER A 12 -0.49 17.47 5.78
CA SER A 12 -1.55 17.69 4.81
C SER A 12 -1.03 18.68 3.75
N ARG A 13 -0.73 18.20 2.57
CA ARG A 13 -0.42 19.05 1.41
C ARG A 13 -1.63 19.09 0.49
N VAL A 14 -2.38 20.18 0.53
CA VAL A 14 -3.18 20.60 -0.62
C VAL A 14 -2.17 21.14 -1.63
N PRO A 15 -2.00 20.54 -2.81
CA PRO A 15 -1.08 21.09 -3.81
C PRO A 15 -1.66 22.43 -4.29
N SER A 16 -1.02 23.54 -3.93
CA SER A 16 -1.20 24.75 -4.71
C SER A 16 -0.62 24.51 -6.10
N ALA A 17 -1.33 24.89 -7.13
CA ALA A 17 -1.04 24.60 -8.53
C ALA A 17 0.27 25.20 -9.09
N CYS A 18 1.19 25.59 -8.23
CA CYS A 18 2.48 26.14 -8.61
C CYS A 18 3.50 25.88 -7.50
N GLY A 19 4.34 24.87 -7.67
CA GLY A 19 5.51 24.74 -6.81
C GLY A 19 5.94 23.32 -6.41
N LEU A 20 5.98 22.39 -7.35
CA LEU A 20 6.99 21.34 -7.24
C LEU A 20 8.32 21.99 -7.62
N THR A 21 8.96 22.63 -6.65
CA THR A 21 10.35 23.07 -6.79
C THR A 21 11.21 21.82 -6.93
N ARG A 22 12.22 21.91 -7.80
CA ARG A 22 13.23 20.89 -8.10
C ARG A 22 14.04 20.40 -6.90
N GLU A 23 13.69 20.80 -5.69
CA GLU A 23 14.43 20.57 -4.44
C GLU A 23 13.82 19.48 -3.54
N ASP A 24 12.64 18.93 -3.85
CA ASP A 24 12.15 17.70 -3.24
C ASP A 24 12.77 16.47 -3.95
N GLU A 25 14.09 16.42 -4.09
CA GLU A 25 14.79 15.16 -4.34
C GLU A 25 14.47 14.27 -3.15
N LEU A 26 13.57 13.31 -3.38
CA LEU A 26 13.21 12.29 -2.40
C LEU A 26 14.51 11.70 -1.85
N ASP A 27 14.73 11.84 -0.55
CA ASP A 27 15.86 11.24 0.16
C ASP A 27 15.94 9.77 -0.30
N PRO A 28 17.02 9.33 -0.95
CA PRO A 28 17.13 7.98 -1.51
C PRO A 28 16.97 6.90 -0.44
N ASP A 29 17.13 7.27 0.82
CA ASP A 29 16.99 6.36 1.97
C ASP A 29 15.55 6.26 2.48
N VAL A 30 14.61 7.11 1.99
CA VAL A 30 13.20 7.03 2.34
C VAL A 30 12.48 6.02 1.44
N ILE A 31 11.63 5.18 2.01
CA ILE A 31 10.75 4.26 1.27
C ILE A 31 9.38 4.91 1.10
N SER A 32 8.99 5.12 -0.16
CA SER A 32 7.68 5.67 -0.51
C SER A 32 6.69 4.55 -0.82
N CYS A 33 5.69 4.38 0.06
CA CYS A 33 4.59 3.43 -0.06
C CYS A 33 3.31 4.17 -0.45
N MET A 34 2.77 3.91 -1.63
CA MET A 34 1.59 4.59 -2.14
C MET A 34 0.36 3.69 -2.09
N LEU A 35 -0.70 4.15 -1.42
CA LEU A 35 -1.99 3.46 -1.39
C LEU A 35 -2.85 3.94 -2.54
N VAL A 36 -3.34 3.02 -3.34
CA VAL A 36 -4.18 3.29 -4.52
C VAL A 36 -5.38 2.34 -4.55
N GLY A 37 -6.47 2.77 -5.14
CA GLY A 37 -7.73 2.03 -5.20
C GLY A 37 -8.93 2.98 -5.17
N ASP A 38 -10.12 2.48 -5.38
CA ASP A 38 -11.36 3.26 -5.43
C ASP A 38 -11.61 4.08 -4.17
N GLY A 39 -12.52 5.04 -4.25
CA GLY A 39 -13.01 5.78 -3.08
C GLY A 39 -13.63 4.84 -2.05
N ALA A 40 -13.54 5.20 -0.77
CA ALA A 40 -14.18 4.48 0.34
C ALA A 40 -13.77 3.00 0.54
N VAL A 41 -12.76 2.48 -0.19
CA VAL A 41 -12.25 1.12 0.06
C VAL A 41 -11.43 1.02 1.36
N GLY A 42 -11.15 2.12 2.05
CA GLY A 42 -10.51 2.14 3.37
C GLY A 42 -8.99 2.36 3.36
N LYS A 43 -8.42 3.02 2.36
CA LYS A 43 -6.98 3.38 2.28
C LYS A 43 -6.55 4.24 3.47
N THR A 44 -7.23 5.36 3.67
CA THR A 44 -7.00 6.27 4.80
C THR A 44 -7.15 5.56 6.14
N SER A 45 -8.20 4.74 6.28
CA SER A 45 -8.42 3.95 7.51
C SER A 45 -7.27 2.97 7.78
N MET A 46 -6.69 2.37 6.75
CA MET A 46 -5.50 1.52 6.91
C MET A 46 -4.32 2.31 7.48
N ILE A 47 -4.03 3.48 6.91
CA ILE A 47 -2.91 4.32 7.36
C ILE A 47 -3.13 4.79 8.79
N ILE A 48 -4.28 5.38 9.09
CA ILE A 48 -4.57 5.91 10.42
C ILE A 48 -4.53 4.79 11.45
N SER A 49 -5.17 3.64 11.17
CA SER A 49 -5.16 2.51 12.09
C SER A 49 -3.76 1.90 12.30
N TYR A 50 -2.93 1.89 11.26
CA TYR A 50 -1.54 1.44 11.36
C TYR A 50 -0.68 2.37 12.22
N ILE A 51 -0.82 3.69 12.04
CA ILE A 51 -0.03 4.71 12.74
C ILE A 51 -0.47 4.89 14.19
N SER A 52 -1.79 5.01 14.43
CA SER A 52 -2.35 5.36 15.74
C SER A 52 -2.72 4.15 16.59
N ASN A 53 -2.65 2.95 16.03
CA ASN A 53 -3.18 1.72 16.62
C ASN A 53 -4.67 1.84 17.03
N GLY A 54 -5.42 2.70 16.32
CA GLY A 54 -6.84 2.98 16.54
C GLY A 54 -7.58 3.21 15.23
N TYR A 55 -8.88 2.91 15.19
CA TYR A 55 -9.72 3.12 14.01
C TYR A 55 -10.25 4.56 13.99
N PRO A 56 -10.25 5.27 12.84
CA PRO A 56 -10.77 6.63 12.76
C PRO A 56 -12.27 6.66 13.05
N ALA A 57 -12.69 7.61 13.90
CA ALA A 57 -14.08 7.73 14.32
C ALA A 57 -15.00 8.27 13.21
N GLU A 58 -14.46 9.12 12.33
CA GLU A 58 -15.20 9.76 11.25
C GLU A 58 -14.55 9.51 9.90
N TYR A 59 -15.38 9.35 8.86
CA TYR A 59 -14.92 9.30 7.49
C TYR A 59 -14.69 10.73 6.98
N GLN A 60 -13.45 11.04 6.61
CA GLN A 60 -13.13 12.25 5.86
C GLN A 60 -12.68 11.86 4.44
N GLN A 61 -13.21 12.61 3.47
CA GLN A 61 -12.79 12.41 2.08
C GLN A 61 -11.34 12.88 1.92
N THR A 62 -10.48 11.98 1.49
CA THR A 62 -9.06 12.27 1.28
C THR A 62 -8.87 12.96 -0.07
N GLY A 63 -8.04 14.00 -0.11
CA GLY A 63 -7.46 14.51 -1.34
C GLY A 63 -6.14 13.82 -1.63
N PHE A 64 -5.08 14.30 -0.97
CA PHE A 64 -3.74 13.73 -0.99
C PHE A 64 -3.04 14.06 0.32
N ASP A 65 -2.66 13.04 1.06
CA ASP A 65 -1.97 13.18 2.35
C ASP A 65 -0.68 12.38 2.38
N VAL A 66 0.33 12.89 3.07
CA VAL A 66 1.62 12.24 3.28
C VAL A 66 1.87 12.04 4.76
N PHE A 67 2.07 10.80 5.15
CA PHE A 67 2.44 10.42 6.52
C PHE A 67 3.89 9.94 6.51
N SER A 68 4.76 10.64 7.21
CA SER A 68 6.17 10.29 7.31
C SER A 68 6.49 9.68 8.66
N GLY A 69 7.34 8.67 8.67
CA GLY A 69 7.72 7.99 9.91
C GLY A 69 8.94 7.11 9.75
N GLN A 70 9.25 6.39 10.82
CA GLN A 70 10.38 5.48 10.89
C GLN A 70 9.94 4.14 11.44
N VAL A 71 10.41 3.07 10.82
CA VAL A 71 10.16 1.69 11.24
C VAL A 71 11.48 0.95 11.43
N GLN A 72 11.49 -0.04 12.30
CA GLN A 72 12.66 -0.90 12.50
C GLN A 72 12.58 -2.10 11.54
N VAL A 73 13.59 -2.27 10.69
CA VAL A 73 13.72 -3.41 9.79
C VAL A 73 15.06 -4.09 10.03
N GLU A 74 15.03 -5.33 10.48
CA GLU A 74 16.26 -6.09 10.82
C GLU A 74 17.19 -5.34 11.81
N GLY A 75 16.60 -4.60 12.78
CA GLY A 75 17.34 -3.81 13.75
C GLY A 75 17.91 -2.49 13.22
N SER A 76 17.61 -2.15 11.97
CA SER A 76 18.02 -0.87 11.36
C SER A 76 16.82 0.05 11.18
N PRO A 77 16.93 1.34 11.51
CA PRO A 77 15.88 2.30 11.29
C PRO A 77 15.72 2.59 9.78
N VAL A 78 14.49 2.54 9.29
CA VAL A 78 14.13 2.83 7.89
C VAL A 78 13.09 3.92 7.88
N LYS A 79 13.36 5.00 7.20
CA LYS A 79 12.39 6.07 6.98
C LYS A 79 11.35 5.63 5.95
N ILE A 80 10.08 5.86 6.23
CA ILE A 80 8.97 5.55 5.31
C ILE A 80 8.07 6.76 5.12
N GLN A 81 7.50 6.84 3.94
CA GLN A 81 6.40 7.74 3.61
C GLN A 81 5.22 6.92 3.11
N LEU A 82 4.07 7.12 3.74
CA LEU A 82 2.81 6.54 3.32
C LEU A 82 2.02 7.63 2.60
N LEU A 83 1.78 7.44 1.30
CA LEU A 83 1.05 8.39 0.47
C LEU A 83 -0.40 7.91 0.37
N ASP A 84 -1.29 8.64 1.01
CA ASP A 84 -2.74 8.43 0.89
C ASP A 84 -3.27 9.20 -0.30
N THR A 85 -4.01 8.53 -1.17
CA THR A 85 -4.51 9.15 -2.39
C THR A 85 -6.01 8.99 -2.54
N ALA A 86 -6.66 10.05 -3.00
CA ALA A 86 -8.06 10.00 -3.38
C ALA A 86 -8.30 8.93 -4.45
N GLY A 87 -9.41 8.21 -4.34
CA GLY A 87 -9.83 7.24 -5.35
C GLY A 87 -10.62 7.85 -6.52
N GLN A 88 -11.05 9.10 -6.38
CA GLN A 88 -11.88 9.79 -7.37
C GLN A 88 -11.08 10.18 -8.63
N GLU A 89 -11.76 10.28 -9.76
CA GLU A 89 -11.15 10.57 -11.07
C GLU A 89 -10.59 11.99 -11.18
N GLU A 90 -11.15 12.93 -10.46
CA GLU A 90 -10.69 14.32 -10.37
C GLU A 90 -9.22 14.46 -9.99
N PHE A 91 -8.68 13.45 -9.30
CA PHE A 91 -7.28 13.43 -8.84
C PHE A 91 -6.36 12.55 -9.69
N ASP A 92 -6.81 12.04 -10.85
CA ASP A 92 -6.03 11.11 -11.68
C ASP A 92 -4.69 11.73 -12.15
N GLU A 93 -4.69 13.01 -12.54
CA GLU A 93 -3.48 13.72 -12.98
C GLU A 93 -2.47 13.90 -11.84
N PHE A 94 -2.95 14.26 -10.63
CA PHE A 94 -2.10 14.38 -9.45
C PHE A 94 -1.50 13.04 -9.04
N ARG A 95 -2.29 11.99 -9.07
CA ARG A 95 -1.79 10.63 -8.79
C ARG A 95 -0.73 10.21 -9.79
N ALA A 96 -0.91 10.53 -11.07
CA ALA A 96 0.04 10.17 -12.12
C ALA A 96 1.45 10.70 -11.86
N LEU A 97 1.56 11.94 -11.36
CA LEU A 97 2.85 12.53 -10.98
C LEU A 97 3.53 11.76 -9.83
N SER A 98 2.74 11.28 -8.87
CA SER A 98 3.25 10.56 -7.69
C SER A 98 3.63 9.10 -8.01
N TYR A 99 3.04 8.48 -9.03
CA TYR A 99 3.33 7.08 -9.38
C TYR A 99 4.80 6.83 -9.70
N ALA A 100 5.47 7.76 -10.38
CA ALA A 100 6.87 7.62 -10.78
C ALA A 100 7.81 7.50 -9.56
N HIS A 101 7.43 8.10 -8.46
CA HIS A 101 8.22 8.20 -7.23
C HIS A 101 7.92 7.09 -6.22
N ALA A 102 6.87 6.31 -6.39
CA ALA A 102 6.51 5.23 -5.48
C ALA A 102 7.48 4.05 -5.59
N ASP A 103 7.99 3.60 -4.45
CA ASP A 103 8.83 2.40 -4.36
C ASP A 103 8.00 1.12 -4.33
N VAL A 104 6.76 1.21 -3.83
CA VAL A 104 5.78 0.12 -3.75
C VAL A 104 4.36 0.68 -3.76
N PHE A 105 3.44 -0.11 -4.29
CA PHE A 105 2.01 0.17 -4.27
C PHE A 105 1.26 -0.83 -3.39
N LEU A 106 0.45 -0.32 -2.46
CA LEU A 106 -0.62 -1.09 -1.84
C LEU A 106 -1.88 -0.83 -2.68
N LEU A 107 -2.25 -1.80 -3.49
CA LEU A 107 -3.39 -1.72 -4.39
C LEU A 107 -4.60 -2.30 -3.70
N CYS A 108 -5.51 -1.41 -3.25
CA CYS A 108 -6.60 -1.70 -2.35
C CYS A 108 -7.94 -1.87 -3.08
N PHE A 109 -8.69 -2.87 -2.67
CA PHE A 109 -10.11 -3.05 -3.01
C PHE A 109 -10.86 -3.51 -1.76
N SER A 110 -12.17 -3.28 -1.69
CA SER A 110 -12.99 -3.77 -0.58
C SER A 110 -13.48 -5.20 -0.85
N MET A 111 -13.38 -6.08 0.15
CA MET A 111 -13.90 -7.45 0.08
C MET A 111 -15.43 -7.50 -0.10
N VAL A 112 -16.12 -6.42 0.25
CA VAL A 112 -17.58 -6.29 0.14
C VAL A 112 -18.02 -5.36 -1.01
N ASP A 113 -17.08 -4.93 -1.85
CA ASP A 113 -17.35 -4.11 -3.03
C ASP A 113 -16.70 -4.73 -4.29
N PRO A 114 -17.45 -5.56 -5.04
CA PRO A 114 -16.95 -6.20 -6.26
C PRO A 114 -16.61 -5.23 -7.38
N ASP A 115 -17.16 -4.02 -7.40
CA ASP A 115 -16.84 -3.03 -8.42
C ASP A 115 -15.43 -2.48 -8.19
N SER A 116 -15.06 -2.21 -6.93
CA SER A 116 -13.69 -1.84 -6.59
C SER A 116 -12.68 -2.93 -6.96
N PHE A 117 -13.05 -4.21 -6.78
CA PHE A 117 -12.24 -5.33 -7.23
C PHE A 117 -12.10 -5.40 -8.75
N HIS A 118 -13.17 -5.11 -9.48
CA HIS A 118 -13.15 -5.09 -10.93
C HIS A 118 -12.27 -3.96 -11.48
N ASN A 119 -12.28 -2.82 -10.82
CA ASN A 119 -11.47 -1.65 -11.17
C ASN A 119 -9.97 -1.87 -10.99
N ILE A 120 -9.53 -2.89 -10.21
CA ILE A 120 -8.12 -3.28 -10.11
C ILE A 120 -7.51 -3.50 -11.49
N THR A 121 -8.19 -4.26 -12.35
CA THR A 121 -7.68 -4.56 -13.70
C THR A 121 -8.06 -3.53 -14.75
N LYS A 122 -9.21 -2.89 -14.61
CA LYS A 122 -9.69 -1.92 -15.60
C LYS A 122 -9.01 -0.56 -15.50
N LYS A 123 -8.79 -0.09 -14.28
CA LYS A 123 -8.28 1.26 -14.00
C LYS A 123 -6.89 1.25 -13.39
N TRP A 124 -6.72 0.59 -12.24
CA TRP A 124 -5.57 0.80 -11.36
C TRP A 124 -4.27 0.19 -11.88
N VAL A 125 -4.28 -1.08 -12.26
CA VAL A 125 -3.06 -1.74 -12.79
C VAL A 125 -2.57 -1.07 -14.07
N PRO A 126 -3.41 -0.75 -15.07
CA PRO A 126 -2.99 0.01 -16.24
C PRO A 126 -2.39 1.37 -15.89
N ALA A 127 -3.03 2.14 -14.99
CA ALA A 127 -2.56 3.46 -14.57
C ALA A 127 -1.17 3.36 -13.87
N ILE A 128 -1.02 2.44 -12.91
CA ILE A 128 0.26 2.22 -12.24
C ILE A 128 1.33 1.85 -13.25
N ARG A 129 1.07 0.89 -14.14
CA ARG A 129 2.08 0.34 -15.06
C ARG A 129 2.46 1.29 -16.17
N ALA A 130 1.59 2.23 -16.55
CA ALA A 130 1.91 3.30 -17.49
C ALA A 130 3.00 4.24 -16.94
N HIS A 131 2.99 4.53 -15.64
CA HIS A 131 3.91 5.49 -15.02
C HIS A 131 5.04 4.81 -14.24
N ASN A 132 4.82 3.61 -13.72
CA ASN A 132 5.80 2.86 -12.93
C ASN A 132 5.72 1.35 -13.22
N ALA A 133 6.45 0.94 -14.25
CA ALA A 133 6.43 -0.44 -14.73
C ALA A 133 7.11 -1.44 -13.76
N SER A 134 7.99 -0.98 -12.88
CA SER A 134 8.92 -1.84 -12.14
C SER A 134 8.69 -1.97 -10.65
N SER A 135 7.94 -1.05 -10.03
CA SER A 135 7.70 -1.11 -8.60
C SER A 135 6.73 -2.25 -8.25
N PRO A 136 6.99 -2.95 -7.13
CA PRO A 136 6.15 -4.03 -6.67
C PRO A 136 4.75 -3.54 -6.33
N ILE A 137 3.77 -4.42 -6.48
CA ILE A 137 2.38 -4.22 -6.06
C ILE A 137 2.08 -5.27 -5.01
N ILE A 138 1.54 -4.84 -3.87
CA ILE A 138 0.84 -5.68 -2.91
C ILE A 138 -0.64 -5.49 -3.15
N LEU A 139 -1.36 -6.56 -3.48
CA LEU A 139 -2.81 -6.51 -3.60
C LEU A 139 -3.42 -6.66 -2.21
N VAL A 140 -4.30 -5.73 -1.83
CA VAL A 140 -4.89 -5.70 -0.49
C VAL A 140 -6.41 -5.74 -0.56
N GLY A 141 -7.00 -6.80 -0.02
CA GLY A 141 -8.43 -6.89 0.24
C GLY A 141 -8.75 -6.28 1.60
N THR A 142 -9.38 -5.14 1.61
CA THR A 142 -9.72 -4.38 2.82
C THR A 142 -11.09 -4.72 3.36
N GLN A 143 -11.44 -4.18 4.54
CA GLN A 143 -12.77 -4.35 5.15
C GLN A 143 -13.16 -5.82 5.39
N LEU A 144 -12.18 -6.65 5.75
CA LEU A 144 -12.39 -8.08 5.98
C LEU A 144 -13.41 -8.36 7.10
N ASP A 145 -13.50 -7.47 8.08
CA ASP A 145 -14.49 -7.51 9.16
C ASP A 145 -15.93 -7.45 8.64
N ARG A 146 -16.18 -6.71 7.56
CA ARG A 146 -17.53 -6.53 6.99
C ARG A 146 -18.08 -7.77 6.31
N LEU A 147 -17.25 -8.76 6.01
CA LEU A 147 -17.72 -10.07 5.54
C LEU A 147 -18.52 -10.84 6.60
N LEU A 148 -18.38 -10.47 7.88
CA LEU A 148 -19.12 -11.06 8.99
C LEU A 148 -20.28 -10.18 9.46
N ASP A 149 -20.45 -8.99 8.89
CA ASP A 149 -21.55 -8.09 9.23
C ASP A 149 -22.83 -8.49 8.48
N VAL A 150 -23.82 -8.95 9.26
CA VAL A 150 -25.09 -9.39 8.72
C VAL A 150 -25.82 -8.29 7.95
N ASN A 151 -25.76 -7.03 8.40
CA ASN A 151 -26.41 -5.91 7.71
C ASN A 151 -25.78 -5.65 6.35
N VAL A 152 -24.45 -5.77 6.25
CA VAL A 152 -23.72 -5.64 4.99
C VAL A 152 -24.13 -6.78 4.04
N LEU A 153 -24.18 -8.01 4.53
CA LEU A 153 -24.57 -9.17 3.72
C LEU A 153 -26.01 -9.08 3.23
N ILE A 154 -26.95 -8.64 4.07
CA ILE A 154 -28.35 -8.40 3.68
C ILE A 154 -28.44 -7.33 2.57
N ASN A 155 -27.68 -6.26 2.70
CA ASN A 155 -27.68 -5.20 1.70
C ASN A 155 -27.09 -5.66 0.35
N LEU A 156 -26.02 -6.44 0.39
CA LEU A 156 -25.42 -7.04 -0.81
C LEU A 156 -26.44 -7.99 -1.49
N ASP A 157 -27.12 -8.82 -0.70
CA ASP A 157 -28.13 -9.76 -1.25
C ASP A 157 -29.30 -9.02 -1.89
N LYS A 158 -29.81 -7.94 -1.26
CA LYS A 158 -30.85 -7.08 -1.86
C LYS A 158 -30.41 -6.50 -3.21
N CYS A 159 -29.14 -6.16 -3.36
CA CYS A 159 -28.55 -5.67 -4.60
C CYS A 159 -28.17 -6.82 -5.57
N LYS A 160 -28.36 -8.08 -5.19
CA LYS A 160 -27.91 -9.27 -5.93
C LYS A 160 -26.41 -9.28 -6.20
N VAL A 161 -25.64 -8.69 -5.32
CA VAL A 161 -24.18 -8.59 -5.36
C VAL A 161 -23.58 -9.56 -4.34
N LYS A 162 -22.50 -10.23 -4.70
CA LYS A 162 -21.79 -11.16 -3.80
C LYS A 162 -20.44 -10.57 -3.40
N PRO A 163 -20.00 -10.77 -2.15
CA PRO A 163 -18.65 -10.40 -1.75
C PRO A 163 -17.58 -11.03 -2.64
N VAL A 164 -16.42 -10.44 -2.64
CA VAL A 164 -15.25 -10.95 -3.36
C VAL A 164 -14.72 -12.19 -2.64
N LEU A 165 -14.60 -13.29 -3.37
CA LEU A 165 -14.03 -14.52 -2.81
C LEU A 165 -12.51 -14.43 -2.75
N SER A 166 -11.91 -14.84 -1.64
CA SER A 166 -10.45 -14.89 -1.45
C SER A 166 -9.72 -15.63 -2.55
N SER A 167 -10.32 -16.71 -3.06
CA SER A 167 -9.75 -17.49 -4.17
C SER A 167 -9.68 -16.70 -5.48
N ARG A 168 -10.71 -15.88 -5.77
CA ARG A 168 -10.73 -15.00 -6.95
C ARG A 168 -9.69 -13.89 -6.81
N ALA A 169 -9.56 -13.31 -5.62
CA ALA A 169 -8.60 -12.26 -5.37
C ALA A 169 -7.16 -12.79 -5.45
N ARG A 170 -6.90 -13.99 -4.95
CA ARG A 170 -5.59 -14.66 -5.08
C ARG A 170 -5.24 -14.94 -6.54
N SER A 171 -6.20 -15.47 -7.32
CA SER A 171 -6.02 -15.69 -8.76
C SER A 171 -5.76 -14.37 -9.51
N LEU A 172 -6.40 -13.28 -9.10
CA LEU A 172 -6.13 -11.97 -9.67
C LEU A 172 -4.73 -11.48 -9.33
N ALA A 173 -4.28 -11.65 -8.08
CA ALA A 173 -2.93 -11.27 -7.65
C ALA A 173 -1.87 -11.95 -8.52
N ASP A 174 -2.03 -13.25 -8.80
CA ASP A 174 -1.13 -13.98 -9.71
C ASP A 174 -1.17 -13.39 -11.13
N LYS A 175 -2.37 -13.12 -11.66
CA LYS A 175 -2.58 -12.58 -13.00
C LYS A 175 -1.91 -11.20 -13.19
N ILE A 176 -2.01 -10.32 -12.21
CA ILE A 176 -1.40 -8.98 -12.25
C ILE A 176 0.06 -9.00 -11.83
N ARG A 177 0.58 -10.16 -11.46
CA ARG A 177 1.94 -10.36 -10.91
C ARG A 177 2.17 -9.48 -9.68
N ALA A 178 1.20 -9.44 -8.78
CA ALA A 178 1.40 -8.85 -7.47
C ALA A 178 2.50 -9.61 -6.72
N THR A 179 3.25 -8.90 -5.91
CA THR A 179 4.33 -9.50 -5.10
C THR A 179 3.75 -10.31 -3.96
N ASP A 180 2.60 -9.86 -3.44
CA ASP A 180 1.84 -10.56 -2.40
C ASP A 180 0.35 -10.18 -2.47
N TYR A 181 -0.50 -10.97 -1.78
CA TYR A 181 -1.91 -10.71 -1.57
C TYR A 181 -2.28 -10.90 -0.10
N ILE A 182 -2.86 -9.86 0.49
CA ILE A 182 -3.23 -9.83 1.91
C ILE A 182 -4.65 -9.32 2.07
N GLU A 183 -5.44 -9.99 2.91
CA GLU A 183 -6.76 -9.54 3.33
C GLU A 183 -6.65 -8.94 4.74
N CYS A 184 -7.13 -7.72 4.93
CA CYS A 184 -7.00 -7.05 6.22
C CYS A 184 -8.26 -6.32 6.66
N SER A 185 -8.30 -6.01 7.95
CA SER A 185 -9.29 -5.14 8.57
C SER A 185 -8.59 -4.05 9.37
N SER A 186 -8.84 -2.80 9.01
CA SER A 186 -8.38 -1.65 9.79
C SER A 186 -9.10 -1.54 11.13
N LEU A 187 -10.38 -1.94 11.18
CA LEU A 187 -11.20 -1.90 12.39
C LEU A 187 -10.69 -2.88 13.46
N THR A 188 -10.40 -4.13 13.06
CA THR A 188 -9.98 -5.18 13.98
C THR A 188 -8.46 -5.35 14.06
N GLN A 189 -7.69 -4.58 13.31
CA GLN A 189 -6.23 -4.67 13.16
C GLN A 189 -5.75 -5.99 12.52
N LYS A 190 -6.67 -6.87 12.10
CA LYS A 190 -6.33 -8.17 11.54
C LYS A 190 -5.53 -8.00 10.25
N ASN A 191 -4.34 -8.58 10.20
CA ASN A 191 -3.39 -8.56 9.07
C ASN A 191 -3.03 -7.15 8.55
N LEU A 192 -3.34 -6.09 9.32
CA LEU A 192 -3.05 -4.72 8.91
C LEU A 192 -1.55 -4.46 8.88
N LYS A 193 -0.87 -4.84 9.96
CA LYS A 193 0.58 -4.72 10.06
C LYS A 193 1.28 -5.54 8.97
N GLU A 194 0.81 -6.74 8.71
CA GLU A 194 1.35 -7.64 7.69
C GLU A 194 1.28 -7.02 6.29
N ALA A 195 0.22 -6.26 5.98
CA ALA A 195 0.09 -5.59 4.69
C ALA A 195 1.16 -4.50 4.50
N PHE A 196 1.41 -3.68 5.52
CA PHE A 196 2.47 -2.66 5.47
C PHE A 196 3.87 -3.29 5.49
N ASP A 197 4.10 -4.28 6.33
CA ASP A 197 5.38 -5.00 6.40
C ASP A 197 5.74 -5.63 5.06
N ALA A 198 4.78 -6.28 4.39
CA ALA A 198 4.98 -6.85 3.06
C ALA A 198 5.35 -5.78 2.01
N ALA A 199 4.69 -4.61 2.08
CA ALA A 199 4.97 -3.50 1.18
C ALA A 199 6.39 -2.95 1.40
N ILE A 200 6.76 -2.64 2.65
CA ILE A 200 8.07 -2.11 3.01
C ILE A 200 9.18 -3.09 2.59
N PHE A 201 8.99 -4.37 2.86
CA PHE A 201 9.96 -5.40 2.49
C PHE A 201 10.11 -5.53 0.96
N ALA A 202 8.99 -5.49 0.22
CA ALA A 202 9.00 -5.52 -1.23
C ALA A 202 9.75 -4.31 -1.83
N ALA A 203 9.54 -3.12 -1.25
CA ALA A 203 10.25 -1.90 -1.64
C ALA A 203 11.75 -2.00 -1.42
N ILE A 204 12.19 -2.42 -0.22
CA ILE A 204 13.60 -2.62 0.12
C ILE A 204 14.26 -3.60 -0.87
N LYS A 205 13.61 -4.74 -1.10
CA LYS A 205 14.11 -5.75 -2.03
C LYS A 205 14.24 -5.20 -3.46
N ASN A 206 13.27 -4.40 -3.90
CA ASN A 206 13.30 -3.79 -5.22
C ASN A 206 14.40 -2.72 -5.35
N LYS A 207 14.57 -1.83 -4.35
CA LYS A 207 15.67 -0.84 -4.29
C LYS A 207 17.03 -1.54 -4.33
N ARG A 208 17.24 -2.58 -3.52
CA ARG A 208 18.47 -3.38 -3.53
C ARG A 208 18.76 -4.00 -4.92
N ARG A 209 17.72 -4.46 -5.64
CA ARG A 209 17.85 -4.99 -7.02
C ARG A 209 18.21 -3.89 -8.03
N LYS A 210 17.57 -2.73 -7.94
CA LYS A 210 17.87 -1.56 -8.81
C LYS A 210 19.31 -1.06 -8.56
N GLY A 211 19.73 -0.96 -7.32
CA GLY A 211 21.09 -0.56 -6.93
C GLY A 211 22.17 -1.56 -7.41
N LYS A 212 21.89 -2.86 -7.35
CA LYS A 212 22.79 -3.88 -7.91
C LYS A 212 22.89 -3.78 -9.44
N LYS A 213 21.80 -3.55 -10.16
CA LYS A 213 21.84 -3.35 -11.62
C LYS A 213 22.67 -2.12 -12.03
N ARG A 214 22.61 -1.03 -11.25
CA ARG A 214 23.49 0.14 -11.47
C ARG A 214 24.97 -0.16 -11.20
N ARG A 215 25.28 -1.02 -10.22
CA ARG A 215 26.67 -1.46 -9.92
C ARG A 215 27.17 -2.57 -10.85
N PHE A 216 26.29 -3.29 -11.58
CA PHE A 216 26.66 -4.34 -12.52
C PHE A 216 27.09 -3.83 -13.91
N SER A 217 26.88 -2.53 -14.19
CA SER A 217 27.66 -1.90 -15.27
C SER A 217 29.13 -1.73 -14.86
N ASP A 218 29.42 -1.84 -13.53
CA ASP A 218 30.77 -1.71 -12.98
C ASP A 218 31.05 -2.91 -12.05
N ARG A 219 31.67 -3.96 -12.62
CA ARG A 219 32.27 -5.13 -11.95
C ARG A 219 31.37 -6.25 -11.40
N ARG A 220 31.59 -7.45 -11.98
CA ARG A 220 31.21 -8.79 -11.47
C ARG A 220 31.63 -9.01 -10.02
N THR A 221 30.75 -9.56 -9.17
CA THR A 221 30.96 -10.81 -8.42
C THR A 221 29.95 -11.10 -7.30
N LYS A 222 29.63 -12.37 -7.23
CA LYS A 222 29.32 -13.30 -6.10
C LYS A 222 27.94 -13.31 -5.45
N ALA A 223 27.47 -14.55 -5.38
CA ALA A 223 26.21 -15.10 -4.90
C ALA A 223 25.86 -14.76 -3.44
N PHE A 224 24.55 -14.61 -3.18
CA PHE A 224 24.01 -14.75 -1.83
C PHE A 224 22.76 -15.66 -1.82
N SER A 225 22.77 -16.49 -0.81
CA SER A 225 21.91 -17.61 -0.47
C SER A 225 20.48 -17.21 -0.07
N ARG A 226 19.52 -18.12 -0.32
CA ARG A 226 18.14 -18.08 0.14
C ARG A 226 18.04 -17.92 1.65
N CYS A 227 17.31 -16.93 2.12
CA CYS A 227 16.89 -16.85 3.50
C CYS A 227 15.35 -16.99 3.58
N SER A 228 14.90 -17.89 4.44
CA SER A 228 13.51 -18.29 4.63
C SER A 228 12.73 -17.20 5.39
N TRP A 229 11.57 -16.83 4.89
CA TRP A 229 10.67 -15.76 5.36
C TRP A 229 10.24 -15.87 6.84
N LYS A 230 10.32 -17.05 7.45
CA LYS A 230 9.72 -17.31 8.76
C LYS A 230 10.58 -16.90 9.97
N LYS A 231 11.77 -16.33 9.78
CA LYS A 231 12.71 -16.03 10.89
C LYS A 231 12.88 -14.54 11.22
N PHE A 232 12.21 -13.62 10.53
CA PHE A 232 12.49 -12.19 10.67
C PHE A 232 11.58 -11.42 11.63
N PHE A 233 10.52 -12.02 12.10
CA PHE A 233 9.67 -11.43 13.12
C PHE A 233 9.81 -12.22 14.42
N CYS A 234 10.97 -12.11 15.06
CA CYS A 234 11.11 -12.49 16.45
C CYS A 234 10.69 -11.31 17.32
N PHE A 235 9.65 -11.57 18.07
CA PHE A 235 9.14 -10.80 19.19
C PHE A 235 10.25 -10.33 20.14
N ILE A 236 10.20 -9.07 20.50
CA ILE A 236 10.45 -8.61 21.86
C ILE A 236 9.23 -7.81 22.30
#